data_93304de1d1ed58207dd3a0948cbf8f13
#
_entry.id   93304de1d1ed58207dd3a0948cbf8f13
#
_cell.length_a   1.000
_cell.length_b   1.000
_cell.length_c   1.000
_cell.angle_alpha   90.00
_cell.angle_beta   90.00
_cell.angle_gamma   90.00
#
_symmetry.space_group_name_H-M   'P 1'
#
loop_
_entity.id
_entity.type
_entity.pdbx_description
1 polymer ?
#
loop_
_entity_poly.entity_id
_entity_poly.type
_entity_poly.pdbx_seq_one_letter_code
_entity_poly.pdbx_strand_id
1 'polypeptide(L)'
;AAQLTPGTKDAVLAQVKSTWQAAYSEISDALRYIDTNAEQTDFEGGTVTVIIENTTFTSASQSKTGSDEPAWTGTLVNRKVELTDGMTMMQAILAAAEKGSTSGQPVTIIGAENNYISSINGLAQFHGKGAHSGWMGTLDGWFVSSGFGGFSTKDGSLRDGSIIRVMYTNSDNGGSDIGGAIEGDTNTKLKALSFTNGTLAPDFAGTTTTYTLTLNPGATETTVSYTAANAVFQARAYVNKLKPNQWGYRSGETMPVQAGDTIYVLVGYDGWSSMQSG
;
A
#
# COMPACT_ATOMS: atom_id res chain seq x y z
N ALA A 1 -45.41 30.43 -23.91
CA ALA A 1 -44.65 29.81 -22.81
C ALA A 1 -45.29 30.24 -21.50
N ALA A 2 -45.89 29.30 -20.71
CA ALA A 2 -46.45 29.61 -19.42
C ALA A 2 -45.31 30.03 -18.46
N GLN A 3 -45.43 31.23 -17.89
CA GLN A 3 -44.50 31.69 -16.88
C GLN A 3 -44.75 30.92 -15.57
N LEU A 4 -43.75 30.18 -15.11
CA LEU A 4 -43.80 29.51 -13.78
C LEU A 4 -43.85 30.58 -12.67
N THR A 5 -44.85 30.47 -11.82
CA THR A 5 -44.94 31.30 -10.59
C THR A 5 -43.84 30.89 -9.60
N PRO A 6 -43.43 31.73 -8.64
CA PRO A 6 -42.41 31.38 -7.66
C PRO A 6 -42.67 30.05 -6.95
N GLY A 7 -43.87 29.80 -6.48
CA GLY A 7 -44.25 28.54 -5.83
C GLY A 7 -44.20 27.32 -6.72
N THR A 8 -44.46 27.50 -8.04
CA THR A 8 -44.30 26.42 -9.03
C THR A 8 -42.84 26.11 -9.26
N LYS A 9 -41.97 27.13 -9.28
CA LYS A 9 -40.53 26.97 -9.43
C LYS A 9 -39.95 26.18 -8.23
N ASP A 10 -40.36 26.55 -7.03
CA ASP A 10 -39.90 25.87 -5.81
C ASP A 10 -40.36 24.41 -5.75
N ALA A 11 -41.61 24.11 -6.16
CA ALA A 11 -42.10 22.75 -6.23
C ALA A 11 -41.36 21.92 -7.30
N VAL A 12 -41.07 22.51 -8.48
CA VAL A 12 -40.27 21.85 -9.52
C VAL A 12 -38.84 21.61 -9.04
N LEU A 13 -38.22 22.56 -8.37
CA LEU A 13 -36.87 22.44 -7.83
C LEU A 13 -36.80 21.36 -6.77
N ALA A 14 -37.79 21.31 -5.86
CA ALA A 14 -37.90 20.26 -4.84
C ALA A 14 -38.04 18.86 -5.48
N GLN A 15 -38.89 18.74 -6.51
CA GLN A 15 -39.06 17.48 -7.25
C GLN A 15 -37.77 17.06 -7.96
N VAL A 16 -37.09 17.96 -8.64
CA VAL A 16 -35.80 17.67 -9.30
C VAL A 16 -34.76 17.24 -8.28
N LYS A 17 -34.66 17.92 -7.15
CA LYS A 17 -33.75 17.57 -6.07
C LYS A 17 -34.03 16.20 -5.48
N SER A 18 -35.30 15.87 -5.23
CA SER A 18 -35.74 14.56 -4.74
C SER A 18 -35.42 13.45 -5.71
N THR A 19 -35.70 13.65 -7.00
CA THR A 19 -35.41 12.68 -8.07
C THR A 19 -33.90 12.46 -8.20
N TRP A 20 -33.13 13.54 -8.14
CA TRP A 20 -31.65 13.44 -8.18
C TRP A 20 -31.09 12.69 -6.98
N GLN A 21 -31.60 12.95 -5.77
CA GLN A 21 -31.19 12.26 -4.55
C GLN A 21 -31.52 10.76 -4.61
N ALA A 22 -32.71 10.41 -5.13
CA ALA A 22 -33.09 9.00 -5.32
C ALA A 22 -32.16 8.30 -6.34
N ALA A 23 -31.93 8.91 -7.51
CA ALA A 23 -31.03 8.37 -8.51
C ALA A 23 -29.58 8.23 -7.99
N TYR A 24 -29.09 9.20 -7.21
CA TYR A 24 -27.79 9.12 -6.58
C TYR A 24 -27.70 7.97 -5.58
N SER A 25 -28.74 7.76 -4.76
CA SER A 25 -28.79 6.63 -3.83
C SER A 25 -28.78 5.29 -4.57
N GLU A 26 -29.61 5.14 -5.62
CA GLU A 26 -29.64 3.91 -6.42
C GLU A 26 -28.30 3.62 -7.10
N ILE A 27 -27.63 4.64 -7.64
CA ILE A 27 -26.29 4.47 -8.24
C ILE A 27 -25.27 4.11 -7.16
N SER A 28 -25.32 4.74 -6.00
CA SER A 28 -24.41 4.45 -4.89
C SER A 28 -24.60 3.04 -4.36
N ASP A 29 -25.86 2.58 -4.24
CA ASP A 29 -26.19 1.22 -3.80
C ASP A 29 -25.79 0.18 -4.86
N ALA A 30 -25.97 0.49 -6.14
CA ALA A 30 -25.51 -0.37 -7.23
C ALA A 30 -23.98 -0.48 -7.28
N LEU A 31 -23.25 0.63 -7.11
CA LEU A 31 -21.80 0.62 -7.03
C LEU A 31 -21.32 -0.17 -5.82
N ARG A 32 -21.95 0.02 -4.66
CA ARG A 32 -21.64 -0.74 -3.46
C ARG A 32 -21.93 -2.24 -3.65
N TYR A 33 -23.02 -2.58 -4.33
CA TYR A 33 -23.34 -3.97 -4.68
C TYR A 33 -22.30 -4.57 -5.62
N ILE A 34 -21.84 -3.81 -6.63
CA ILE A 34 -20.78 -4.24 -7.54
C ILE A 34 -19.46 -4.41 -6.77
N ASP A 35 -19.11 -3.49 -5.87
CA ASP A 35 -17.88 -3.60 -5.06
C ASP A 35 -17.93 -4.78 -4.08
N THR A 36 -19.12 -5.11 -3.55
CA THR A 36 -19.31 -6.25 -2.63
C THR A 36 -19.50 -7.59 -3.34
N ASN A 37 -19.91 -7.57 -4.61
CA ASN A 37 -20.15 -8.75 -5.44
C ASN A 37 -19.28 -8.79 -6.70
N ALA A 38 -18.36 -7.82 -6.86
CA ALA A 38 -17.28 -7.93 -7.85
C ALA A 38 -16.60 -9.27 -7.58
N GLU A 39 -16.56 -10.10 -8.60
CA GLU A 39 -16.09 -11.48 -8.54
C GLU A 39 -14.89 -11.55 -7.62
N GLN A 40 -15.10 -12.17 -6.46
CA GLN A 40 -14.04 -12.62 -5.60
C GLN A 40 -13.27 -13.58 -6.50
N THR A 41 -12.15 -13.11 -7.06
CA THR A 41 -11.22 -13.98 -7.75
C THR A 41 -10.95 -15.10 -6.77
N ASP A 42 -11.29 -16.34 -7.15
CA ASP A 42 -11.05 -17.49 -6.30
C ASP A 42 -9.63 -17.37 -5.77
N PHE A 43 -9.50 -17.37 -4.43
CA PHE A 43 -8.19 -17.21 -3.82
C PHE A 43 -7.33 -18.42 -4.22
N GLU A 44 -6.34 -18.20 -5.08
CA GLU A 44 -5.48 -19.26 -5.62
C GLU A 44 -4.46 -19.81 -4.62
N GLY A 45 -4.45 -19.31 -3.39
CA GLY A 45 -3.42 -19.67 -2.40
C GLY A 45 -2.14 -18.85 -2.56
N GLY A 46 -1.05 -19.39 -2.05
CA GLY A 46 0.27 -18.79 -2.16
C GLY A 46 0.96 -18.61 -0.81
N THR A 47 2.10 -17.95 -0.81
CA THR A 47 2.92 -17.70 0.38
C THR A 47 3.36 -16.25 0.47
N VAL A 48 3.46 -15.74 1.69
CA VAL A 48 4.07 -14.46 2.00
C VAL A 48 5.33 -14.66 2.84
N THR A 49 6.34 -13.82 2.62
CA THR A 49 7.52 -13.78 3.50
C THR A 49 7.33 -12.70 4.54
N VAL A 50 7.42 -13.06 5.82
CA VAL A 50 7.35 -12.11 6.94
C VAL A 50 8.73 -11.97 7.56
N ILE A 51 9.20 -10.72 7.69
CA ILE A 51 10.46 -10.35 8.31
C ILE A 51 10.16 -9.40 9.46
N ILE A 52 10.63 -9.71 10.66
CA ILE A 52 10.56 -8.82 11.84
C ILE A 52 11.98 -8.52 12.28
N GLU A 53 12.33 -7.22 12.34
CA GLU A 53 13.71 -6.83 12.61
C GLU A 53 13.83 -5.50 13.37
N ASN A 54 14.92 -5.39 14.13
CA ASN A 54 15.42 -4.16 14.72
C ASN A 54 16.88 -3.96 14.30
N THR A 55 17.09 -3.09 13.32
CA THR A 55 18.42 -2.75 12.78
C THR A 55 18.87 -1.34 13.14
N THR A 56 17.99 -0.52 13.70
CA THR A 56 18.18 0.91 13.95
C THR A 56 18.43 1.24 15.41
N PHE A 57 17.77 0.56 16.34
CA PHE A 57 18.00 0.71 17.77
C PHE A 57 18.94 -0.38 18.26
N THR A 58 20.20 -0.03 18.40
CA THR A 58 21.30 -0.90 18.81
C THR A 58 21.99 -0.34 20.04
N SER A 59 22.92 -1.08 20.65
CA SER A 59 23.72 -0.64 21.79
C SER A 59 24.48 0.69 21.57
N ALA A 60 24.74 1.03 20.31
CA ALA A 60 25.35 2.31 19.93
C ALA A 60 24.32 3.46 19.84
N SER A 61 23.02 3.16 19.87
CA SER A 61 21.95 4.14 19.85
C SER A 61 21.63 4.61 21.26
N GLN A 62 21.36 5.90 21.42
CA GLN A 62 20.95 6.43 22.73
C GLN A 62 19.47 6.19 22.95
N SER A 63 19.09 5.75 24.16
CA SER A 63 17.72 5.65 24.58
C SER A 63 17.19 6.99 25.11
N LYS A 64 15.90 7.22 24.93
CA LYS A 64 15.19 8.37 25.48
C LYS A 64 14.93 8.24 26.98
N THR A 65 14.76 7.03 27.44
CA THR A 65 14.33 6.72 28.82
C THR A 65 15.45 6.34 29.76
N GLY A 66 16.72 6.41 29.31
CA GLY A 66 17.88 6.00 30.09
C GLY A 66 18.12 4.48 30.07
N SER A 67 17.36 3.71 29.33
CA SER A 67 17.69 2.35 28.98
C SER A 67 18.57 2.37 27.74
N ASP A 68 19.83 2.06 27.90
CA ASP A 68 20.84 2.20 26.82
C ASP A 68 20.83 1.01 25.86
N GLU A 69 20.12 -0.06 26.22
CA GLU A 69 20.14 -1.31 25.47
C GLU A 69 18.75 -1.69 24.96
N PRO A 70 18.63 -2.03 23.66
CA PRO A 70 17.42 -2.64 23.15
C PRO A 70 17.26 -4.07 23.72
N ALA A 71 16.02 -4.52 23.87
CA ALA A 71 15.75 -5.89 24.32
C ALA A 71 16.35 -6.94 23.38
N TRP A 72 16.48 -6.61 22.10
CA TRP A 72 17.11 -7.43 21.06
C TRP A 72 17.43 -6.58 19.82
N THR A 73 18.31 -7.09 18.96
CA THR A 73 18.73 -6.46 17.69
C THR A 73 18.79 -7.48 16.57
N GLY A 74 18.81 -7.00 15.32
CA GLY A 74 18.91 -7.82 14.13
C GLY A 74 17.55 -8.37 13.68
N THR A 75 17.58 -9.47 12.92
CA THR A 75 16.37 -10.13 12.39
C THR A 75 15.86 -11.17 13.38
N LEU A 76 14.69 -10.91 13.96
CA LEU A 76 14.03 -11.82 14.90
C LEU A 76 13.26 -12.93 14.18
N VAL A 77 12.51 -12.56 13.12
CA VAL A 77 11.71 -13.48 12.32
C VAL A 77 12.03 -13.32 10.85
N ASN A 78 12.15 -14.44 10.15
CA ASN A 78 12.16 -14.50 8.69
C ASN A 78 11.50 -15.84 8.32
N ARG A 79 10.21 -15.79 7.99
CA ARG A 79 9.39 -16.99 7.80
C ARG A 79 8.48 -16.82 6.59
N LYS A 80 8.30 -17.92 5.85
CA LYS A 80 7.21 -18.06 4.90
C LYS A 80 5.94 -18.50 5.61
N VAL A 81 4.83 -17.87 5.26
CA VAL A 81 3.49 -18.14 5.76
C VAL A 81 2.60 -18.46 4.58
N GLU A 82 1.88 -19.58 4.65
CA GLU A 82 0.83 -19.92 3.70
C GLU A 82 -0.31 -18.91 3.82
N LEU A 83 -0.73 -18.36 2.72
CA LEU A 83 -1.87 -17.46 2.66
C LEU A 83 -3.18 -18.28 2.70
N THR A 84 -4.17 -17.74 3.35
CA THR A 84 -5.54 -18.27 3.36
C THR A 84 -6.51 -17.21 2.88
N ASP A 85 -7.69 -17.62 2.42
CA ASP A 85 -8.72 -16.68 1.99
C ASP A 85 -9.09 -15.72 3.13
N GLY A 86 -9.14 -14.43 2.83
CA GLY A 86 -9.41 -13.37 3.81
C GLY A 86 -8.29 -13.07 4.81
N MET A 87 -7.12 -13.75 4.72
CA MET A 87 -6.00 -13.48 5.64
C MET A 87 -5.55 -12.03 5.56
N THR A 88 -5.44 -11.38 6.72
CA THR A 88 -4.90 -10.03 6.82
C THR A 88 -3.38 -10.04 7.02
N MET A 89 -2.74 -8.92 6.73
CA MET A 89 -1.31 -8.74 6.98
C MET A 89 -0.96 -8.96 8.46
N MET A 90 -1.81 -8.53 9.42
CA MET A 90 -1.59 -8.80 10.84
C MET A 90 -1.65 -10.30 11.14
N GLN A 91 -2.62 -11.02 10.57
CA GLN A 91 -2.71 -12.46 10.76
C GLN A 91 -1.48 -13.19 10.20
N ALA A 92 -0.96 -12.76 9.05
CA ALA A 92 0.29 -13.31 8.52
C ALA A 92 1.49 -13.03 9.43
N ILE A 93 1.58 -11.83 10.03
CA ILE A 93 2.61 -11.49 11.01
C ILE A 93 2.52 -12.40 12.25
N LEU A 94 1.32 -12.62 12.78
CA LEU A 94 1.09 -13.50 13.93
C LEU A 94 1.42 -14.96 13.60
N ALA A 95 1.00 -15.46 12.44
CA ALA A 95 1.32 -16.80 11.98
C ALA A 95 2.83 -17.03 11.80
N ALA A 96 3.57 -16.00 11.37
CA ALA A 96 5.03 -16.06 11.32
C ALA A 96 5.66 -16.08 12.72
N ALA A 97 5.12 -15.30 13.67
CA ALA A 97 5.56 -15.27 15.05
C ALA A 97 5.34 -16.63 15.76
N GLU A 98 4.21 -17.29 15.49
CA GLU A 98 3.91 -18.63 16.00
C GLU A 98 4.94 -19.69 15.56
N LYS A 99 5.51 -19.53 14.36
CA LYS A 99 6.61 -20.38 13.87
C LYS A 99 7.93 -20.14 14.62
N GLY A 100 7.97 -19.16 15.50
CA GLY A 100 9.12 -18.78 16.30
C GLY A 100 10.15 -17.94 15.57
N SER A 101 11.11 -17.45 16.34
CA SER A 101 12.22 -16.63 15.85
C SER A 101 13.16 -17.42 14.91
N THR A 102 14.12 -16.74 14.30
CA THR A 102 15.17 -17.37 13.50
C THR A 102 16.01 -18.37 14.28
N SER A 103 16.11 -18.19 15.61
CA SER A 103 16.77 -19.13 16.57
C SER A 103 15.82 -20.17 17.16
N GLY A 104 14.55 -20.21 16.74
CA GLY A 104 13.56 -21.17 17.24
C GLY A 104 12.92 -20.79 18.59
N GLN A 105 13.19 -19.59 19.12
CA GLN A 105 12.61 -19.14 20.38
C GLN A 105 11.20 -18.56 20.16
N PRO A 106 10.31 -18.59 21.17
CA PRO A 106 9.00 -17.96 21.10
C PRO A 106 9.08 -16.46 20.74
N VAL A 107 8.09 -15.99 19.99
CA VAL A 107 7.93 -14.58 19.64
C VAL A 107 6.61 -14.08 20.22
N THR A 108 6.68 -13.04 21.03
CA THR A 108 5.51 -12.40 21.64
C THR A 108 5.27 -11.03 21.00
N ILE A 109 4.06 -10.81 20.50
CA ILE A 109 3.62 -9.53 19.91
C ILE A 109 2.48 -9.00 20.79
N ILE A 110 2.56 -7.73 21.19
CA ILE A 110 1.54 -7.04 22.00
C ILE A 110 0.90 -5.96 21.17
N GLY A 111 -0.43 -5.82 21.25
CA GLY A 111 -1.24 -4.82 20.57
C GLY A 111 -1.86 -5.29 19.25
N ALA A 112 -1.56 -6.51 18.82
CA ALA A 112 -2.06 -7.06 17.55
C ALA A 112 -3.60 -7.11 17.48
N GLU A 113 -4.27 -7.28 18.60
CA GLU A 113 -5.73 -7.26 18.72
C GLU A 113 -6.37 -5.93 18.27
N ASN A 114 -5.59 -4.86 18.27
CA ASN A 114 -5.99 -3.52 17.79
C ASN A 114 -5.41 -3.18 16.41
N ASN A 115 -4.94 -4.18 15.66
CA ASN A 115 -4.21 -3.99 14.39
C ASN A 115 -2.98 -3.08 14.52
N TYR A 116 -2.38 -3.06 15.68
CA TYR A 116 -1.24 -2.25 16.05
C TYR A 116 -0.20 -3.08 16.78
N ILE A 117 1.08 -2.75 16.64
CA ILE A 117 2.16 -3.43 17.36
C ILE A 117 2.78 -2.43 18.34
N SER A 118 2.56 -2.67 19.62
CA SER A 118 3.13 -1.85 20.70
C SER A 118 4.45 -2.43 21.25
N SER A 119 4.65 -3.74 21.17
CA SER A 119 5.89 -4.39 21.62
C SER A 119 6.11 -5.72 20.92
N ILE A 120 7.37 -6.07 20.62
CA ILE A 120 7.78 -7.40 20.19
C ILE A 120 8.94 -7.87 21.07
N ASN A 121 8.79 -9.01 21.76
CA ASN A 121 9.77 -9.60 22.66
C ASN A 121 10.41 -8.59 23.62
N GLY A 122 9.57 -7.74 24.25
CA GLY A 122 10.01 -6.73 25.21
C GLY A 122 10.55 -5.44 24.62
N LEU A 123 10.77 -5.36 23.31
CA LEU A 123 11.11 -4.09 22.65
C LEU A 123 9.83 -3.32 22.38
N ALA A 124 9.55 -2.34 23.22
CA ALA A 124 8.34 -1.53 23.19
C ALA A 124 8.49 -0.27 22.31
N GLN A 125 7.37 0.24 21.80
CA GLN A 125 7.30 1.57 21.23
C GLN A 125 7.76 2.64 22.24
N PHE A 126 8.26 3.76 21.76
CA PHE A 126 8.78 4.90 22.55
C PHE A 126 9.98 4.54 23.43
N HIS A 127 10.56 3.37 23.26
CA HIS A 127 11.75 2.94 24.02
C HIS A 127 13.05 3.46 23.40
N GLY A 128 13.06 3.73 22.11
CA GLY A 128 14.21 4.27 21.41
C GLY A 128 14.44 5.77 21.64
N LYS A 129 15.41 6.34 20.94
CA LYS A 129 15.84 7.74 21.05
C LYS A 129 14.73 8.71 20.61
N GLY A 130 14.02 8.39 19.54
CA GLY A 130 12.98 9.24 18.97
C GLY A 130 11.71 9.25 19.79
N ALA A 131 11.02 10.40 19.85
CA ALA A 131 9.72 10.53 20.52
C ALA A 131 8.63 9.63 19.92
N HIS A 132 8.79 9.30 18.64
CA HIS A 132 7.89 8.43 17.88
C HIS A 132 8.55 7.10 17.50
N SER A 133 9.62 6.73 18.22
CA SER A 133 10.25 5.42 18.01
C SER A 133 9.25 4.28 18.23
N GLY A 134 9.31 3.25 17.41
CA GLY A 134 8.34 2.16 17.48
C GLY A 134 8.32 1.27 16.25
N TRP A 135 7.26 0.52 16.11
CA TRP A 135 7.10 -0.49 15.08
C TRP A 135 6.38 0.08 13.85
N MET A 136 7.01 -0.04 12.70
CA MET A 136 6.45 0.29 11.40
C MET A 136 6.51 -0.93 10.47
N GLY A 137 5.69 -0.94 9.45
CA GLY A 137 5.70 -2.03 8.49
C GLY A 137 5.60 -1.59 7.06
N THR A 138 6.13 -2.44 6.20
CA THR A 138 5.95 -2.34 4.75
C THR A 138 5.29 -3.61 4.21
N LEU A 139 4.50 -3.43 3.17
CA LEU A 139 4.01 -4.49 2.31
C LEU A 139 4.59 -4.26 0.92
N ASP A 140 5.40 -5.21 0.44
CA ASP A 140 6.11 -5.11 -0.84
C ASP A 140 6.98 -3.84 -0.95
N GLY A 141 7.63 -3.46 0.15
CA GLY A 141 8.48 -2.29 0.25
C GLY A 141 7.75 -0.97 0.48
N TRP A 142 6.44 -1.00 0.56
CA TRP A 142 5.60 0.18 0.74
C TRP A 142 5.12 0.32 2.17
N PHE A 143 5.37 1.45 2.82
CA PHE A 143 4.91 1.70 4.18
C PHE A 143 3.40 1.69 4.30
N VAL A 144 2.89 0.95 5.29
CA VAL A 144 1.47 0.84 5.56
C VAL A 144 1.06 1.86 6.62
N SER A 145 0.15 2.76 6.26
CA SER A 145 -0.29 3.87 7.12
C SER A 145 -1.63 3.63 7.83
N SER A 146 -2.36 2.58 7.45
CA SER A 146 -3.72 2.31 7.96
C SER A 146 -3.79 1.14 8.95
N GLY A 147 -2.64 0.74 9.52
CA GLY A 147 -2.55 -0.44 10.38
C GLY A 147 -2.48 -1.75 9.59
N PHE A 148 -1.96 -2.79 10.23
CA PHE A 148 -1.67 -4.06 9.56
C PHE A 148 -2.92 -4.88 9.18
N GLY A 149 -4.06 -4.61 9.82
CA GLY A 149 -5.32 -5.27 9.50
C GLY A 149 -6.06 -4.74 8.26
N GLY A 150 -5.61 -3.61 7.72
CA GLY A 150 -6.22 -2.98 6.55
C GLY A 150 -5.81 -3.58 5.20
N PHE A 151 -4.94 -4.59 5.19
CA PHE A 151 -4.40 -5.24 3.99
C PHE A 151 -4.66 -6.73 4.06
N SER A 152 -5.18 -7.32 2.97
CA SER A 152 -5.63 -8.72 3.01
C SER A 152 -5.56 -9.41 1.64
N THR A 153 -5.71 -10.72 1.65
CA THR A 153 -5.89 -11.48 0.42
C THR A 153 -7.23 -11.18 -0.25
N LYS A 154 -8.22 -10.74 0.51
CA LYS A 154 -9.56 -10.42 0.01
C LYS A 154 -9.59 -9.17 -0.87
N ASP A 155 -8.80 -8.15 -0.54
CA ASP A 155 -8.69 -6.91 -1.32
C ASP A 155 -7.54 -6.96 -2.36
N GLY A 156 -6.83 -8.10 -2.43
CA GLY A 156 -5.71 -8.30 -3.34
C GLY A 156 -4.43 -7.56 -2.97
N SER A 157 -4.38 -6.87 -1.84
CA SER A 157 -3.16 -6.21 -1.36
C SER A 157 -2.13 -7.22 -0.87
N LEU A 158 -2.56 -8.27 -0.20
CA LEU A 158 -1.72 -9.39 0.24
C LEU A 158 -1.89 -10.57 -0.72
N ARG A 159 -0.83 -10.97 -1.40
CA ARG A 159 -0.87 -11.98 -2.49
C ARG A 159 0.38 -12.84 -2.49
N ASP A 160 0.38 -13.88 -3.30
CA ASP A 160 1.54 -14.76 -3.44
C ASP A 160 2.82 -13.97 -3.76
N GLY A 161 3.90 -14.35 -3.11
CA GLY A 161 5.19 -13.69 -3.22
C GLY A 161 5.30 -12.34 -2.52
N SER A 162 4.26 -11.84 -1.84
CA SER A 162 4.33 -10.60 -1.04
C SER A 162 5.39 -10.71 0.06
N ILE A 163 6.00 -9.57 0.39
CA ILE A 163 6.98 -9.43 1.47
C ILE A 163 6.46 -8.44 2.50
N ILE A 164 6.24 -8.91 3.72
CA ILE A 164 5.93 -8.09 4.87
C ILE A 164 7.21 -7.86 5.66
N ARG A 165 7.57 -6.60 5.89
CA ARG A 165 8.64 -6.24 6.83
C ARG A 165 8.05 -5.45 7.99
N VAL A 166 8.33 -5.88 9.19
CA VAL A 166 7.99 -5.19 10.44
C VAL A 166 9.32 -4.73 11.05
N MET A 167 9.50 -3.43 11.12
CA MET A 167 10.78 -2.80 11.46
C MET A 167 10.62 -1.86 12.65
N TYR A 168 11.61 -1.86 13.55
CA TYR A 168 11.68 -0.85 14.60
C TYR A 168 12.35 0.41 14.09
N THR A 169 11.68 1.55 14.19
CA THR A 169 12.30 2.87 13.92
C THR A 169 12.75 3.50 15.23
N ASN A 170 13.96 4.02 15.24
CA ASN A 170 14.52 4.83 16.33
C ASN A 170 14.44 6.33 16.04
N SER A 171 13.74 6.70 14.96
CA SER A 171 13.63 8.08 14.46
C SER A 171 12.35 8.76 14.96
N ASP A 172 12.40 10.09 15.07
CA ASP A 172 11.22 10.93 15.26
C ASP A 172 10.45 11.22 13.97
N ASN A 173 11.06 10.96 12.80
CA ASN A 173 10.53 11.33 11.49
C ASN A 173 10.08 10.13 10.69
N GLY A 174 8.86 9.62 10.95
CA GLY A 174 8.18 8.67 10.08
C GLY A 174 8.98 7.47 9.57
N GLY A 175 9.96 7.00 10.35
CA GLY A 175 10.80 5.87 9.97
C GLY A 175 11.88 6.20 8.96
N SER A 176 12.40 7.43 8.94
CA SER A 176 13.48 7.84 8.01
C SER A 176 14.75 6.99 8.11
N ASP A 177 15.01 6.41 9.28
CA ASP A 177 16.12 5.49 9.54
C ASP A 177 15.91 4.06 9.01
N ILE A 178 14.69 3.73 8.62
CA ILE A 178 14.32 2.43 8.03
C ILE A 178 13.84 2.56 6.58
N GLY A 179 14.13 3.68 5.93
CA GLY A 179 13.75 3.96 4.54
C GLY A 179 12.36 4.56 4.37
N GLY A 180 11.74 5.05 5.45
CA GLY A 180 10.50 5.82 5.41
C GLY A 180 10.67 7.22 4.84
N ALA A 181 9.60 7.99 4.86
CA ALA A 181 9.59 9.35 4.35
C ALA A 181 10.66 10.23 5.00
N ILE A 182 11.34 10.97 4.17
CA ILE A 182 12.23 12.05 4.61
C ILE A 182 11.43 13.34 4.47
N GLU A 183 11.24 14.06 5.56
CA GLU A 183 10.54 15.34 5.55
C GLU A 183 11.19 16.28 4.52
N GLY A 184 10.37 16.89 3.66
CA GLY A 184 10.82 17.83 2.62
C GLY A 184 11.30 17.20 1.31
N ASP A 185 11.37 15.87 1.19
CA ASP A 185 11.67 15.25 -0.10
C ASP A 185 10.37 15.15 -0.93
N THR A 186 10.34 15.88 -2.02
CA THR A 186 9.20 15.95 -2.95
C THR A 186 9.52 15.36 -4.32
N ASN A 187 10.64 14.64 -4.47
CA ASN A 187 11.03 14.08 -5.76
C ASN A 187 10.21 12.82 -6.10
N THR A 188 9.03 13.01 -6.63
CA THR A 188 8.12 11.96 -7.10
C THR A 188 8.36 11.52 -8.54
N LYS A 189 9.56 11.74 -9.09
CA LYS A 189 9.88 11.38 -10.48
C LYS A 189 10.25 9.91 -10.59
N LEU A 190 10.06 9.37 -11.79
CA LEU A 190 10.66 8.10 -12.19
C LEU A 190 12.07 8.33 -12.74
N LYS A 191 12.96 7.38 -12.48
CA LYS A 191 14.28 7.26 -13.10
C LYS A 191 14.22 6.42 -14.37
N ALA A 192 13.31 5.45 -14.41
CA ALA A 192 13.09 4.56 -15.56
C ALA A 192 11.62 4.16 -15.67
N LEU A 193 11.15 3.98 -16.89
CA LEU A 193 9.85 3.43 -17.23
C LEU A 193 9.96 2.70 -18.58
N SER A 194 9.52 1.46 -18.64
CA SER A 194 9.44 0.70 -19.87
C SER A 194 8.28 -0.30 -19.83
N PHE A 195 7.89 -0.75 -21.02
CA PHE A 195 6.83 -1.72 -21.20
C PHE A 195 7.33 -2.82 -22.18
N THR A 196 6.90 -4.04 -21.97
CA THR A 196 7.15 -5.11 -22.93
C THR A 196 6.26 -4.98 -24.16
N ASN A 197 5.72 -5.62 -24.87
CA ASN A 197 4.73 -5.66 -25.95
C ASN A 197 4.26 -4.28 -26.47
N GLY A 198 5.15 -3.27 -26.47
CA GLY A 198 4.82 -1.95 -26.99
C GLY A 198 6.01 -0.98 -26.97
N THR A 199 5.85 0.14 -27.67
CA THR A 199 6.85 1.21 -27.77
C THR A 199 6.28 2.49 -27.17
N LEU A 200 7.05 3.11 -26.28
CA LEU A 200 6.72 4.37 -25.62
C LEU A 200 7.14 5.57 -26.51
N ALA A 201 6.27 6.54 -26.67
CA ALA A 201 6.56 7.77 -27.39
C ALA A 201 6.05 9.01 -26.59
N PRO A 202 6.87 10.07 -26.42
CA PRO A 202 8.29 10.11 -26.73
C PRO A 202 9.09 9.08 -25.91
N ASP A 203 10.38 8.93 -26.20
CA ASP A 203 11.28 8.14 -25.36
C ASP A 203 11.21 8.63 -23.90
N PHE A 204 11.36 7.70 -22.96
CA PHE A 204 11.23 8.03 -21.55
C PHE A 204 12.21 9.13 -21.12
N ALA A 205 11.65 10.14 -20.47
CA ALA A 205 12.39 11.21 -19.78
C ALA A 205 11.72 11.53 -18.46
N GLY A 206 12.47 11.53 -17.35
CA GLY A 206 11.95 11.72 -16.00
C GLY A 206 11.23 13.05 -15.72
N THR A 207 11.24 13.98 -16.67
CA THR A 207 10.49 15.25 -16.64
C THR A 207 9.20 15.21 -17.44
N THR A 208 8.99 14.17 -18.22
CA THR A 208 7.78 14.00 -19.06
C THR A 208 6.77 13.16 -18.27
N THR A 209 5.53 13.65 -18.22
CA THR A 209 4.46 13.01 -17.43
C THR A 209 3.39 12.34 -18.29
N THR A 210 3.45 12.52 -19.61
CA THR A 210 2.46 11.94 -20.54
C THR A 210 3.16 11.32 -21.74
N TYR A 211 2.76 10.09 -22.02
CA TYR A 211 3.33 9.27 -23.09
C TYR A 211 2.23 8.57 -23.87
N THR A 212 2.53 8.17 -25.10
CA THR A 212 1.73 7.22 -25.85
C THR A 212 2.45 5.88 -25.87
N LEU A 213 1.80 4.81 -25.43
CA LEU A 213 2.26 3.44 -25.58
C LEU A 213 1.60 2.83 -26.82
N THR A 214 2.37 2.58 -27.87
CA THR A 214 1.89 1.87 -29.06
C THR A 214 2.12 0.37 -28.83
N LEU A 215 1.02 -0.38 -28.66
CA LEU A 215 1.09 -1.83 -28.48
C LEU A 215 1.53 -2.55 -29.74
N ASN A 216 2.27 -3.63 -29.61
CA ASN A 216 2.60 -4.53 -30.69
C ASN A 216 1.32 -5.16 -31.28
N PRO A 217 1.26 -5.47 -32.58
CA PRO A 217 0.09 -6.12 -33.16
C PRO A 217 -0.34 -7.38 -32.41
N GLY A 218 -1.60 -7.44 -31.99
CA GLY A 218 -2.17 -8.56 -31.25
C GLY A 218 -1.82 -8.65 -29.77
N ALA A 219 -1.07 -7.68 -29.22
CA ALA A 219 -0.79 -7.65 -27.80
C ALA A 219 -2.06 -7.32 -26.99
N THR A 220 -2.35 -8.14 -25.99
CA THR A 220 -3.45 -8.00 -25.04
C THR A 220 -2.97 -7.79 -23.61
N GLU A 221 -1.66 -7.77 -23.42
CA GLU A 221 -0.99 -7.58 -22.13
C GLU A 221 0.38 -6.92 -22.31
N THR A 222 0.86 -6.29 -21.26
CA THR A 222 2.21 -5.71 -21.18
C THR A 222 2.76 -5.87 -19.77
N THR A 223 4.08 -6.09 -19.66
CA THR A 223 4.77 -6.01 -18.37
C THR A 223 5.30 -4.60 -18.20
N VAL A 224 4.94 -3.96 -17.09
CA VAL A 224 5.47 -2.64 -16.73
C VAL A 224 6.76 -2.81 -15.92
N SER A 225 7.78 -2.03 -16.25
CA SER A 225 8.99 -1.91 -15.43
C SER A 225 9.28 -0.46 -15.14
N TYR A 226 9.45 -0.12 -13.88
CA TYR A 226 9.73 1.24 -13.45
C TYR A 226 10.70 1.28 -12.28
N THR A 227 11.36 2.43 -12.10
CA THR A 227 12.22 2.72 -10.97
C THR A 227 11.97 4.16 -10.52
N ALA A 228 11.67 4.37 -9.24
CA ALA A 228 11.57 5.69 -8.66
C ALA A 228 12.95 6.37 -8.65
N ALA A 229 12.99 7.70 -8.85
CA ALA A 229 14.23 8.46 -8.77
C ALA A 229 14.75 8.55 -7.33
N ASN A 230 13.84 8.62 -6.35
CA ASN A 230 14.14 8.51 -4.94
C ASN A 230 14.03 7.05 -4.50
N ALA A 231 15.11 6.49 -3.94
CA ALA A 231 15.19 5.08 -3.57
C ALA A 231 14.20 4.67 -2.46
N VAL A 232 13.73 5.63 -1.64
CA VAL A 232 12.74 5.36 -0.57
C VAL A 232 11.30 5.47 -1.06
N PHE A 233 11.08 5.97 -2.29
CA PHE A 233 9.75 6.06 -2.88
C PHE A 233 9.37 4.76 -3.58
N GLN A 234 8.09 4.49 -3.54
CA GLN A 234 7.48 3.35 -4.22
C GLN A 234 6.64 3.83 -5.40
N ALA A 235 6.40 2.96 -6.36
CA ALA A 235 5.52 3.24 -7.48
C ALA A 235 4.55 2.09 -7.73
N ARG A 236 3.42 2.39 -8.36
CA ARG A 236 2.41 1.41 -8.78
C ARG A 236 1.79 1.84 -10.11
N ALA A 237 1.49 0.86 -10.95
CA ALA A 237 0.79 1.08 -12.21
C ALA A 237 -0.67 0.64 -12.09
N TYR A 238 -1.57 1.36 -12.79
CA TYR A 238 -3.00 1.11 -12.85
C TYR A 238 -3.49 1.25 -14.27
N VAL A 239 -4.47 0.46 -14.68
CA VAL A 239 -5.09 0.54 -16.01
C VAL A 239 -6.47 1.18 -15.88
N ASN A 240 -6.73 2.22 -16.67
CA ASN A 240 -7.98 2.96 -16.84
C ASN A 240 -8.51 3.69 -15.61
N LYS A 241 -8.31 3.17 -14.41
CA LYS A 241 -8.87 3.75 -13.18
C LYS A 241 -7.91 3.53 -12.03
N LEU A 242 -7.68 4.59 -11.28
CA LEU A 242 -7.06 4.51 -9.97
C LEU A 242 -8.09 3.88 -9.01
N LYS A 243 -7.76 2.74 -8.44
CA LYS A 243 -8.63 2.07 -7.47
C LYS A 243 -8.09 2.30 -6.06
N PRO A 244 -8.79 3.06 -5.22
CA PRO A 244 -8.31 3.48 -3.89
C PRO A 244 -7.89 2.34 -2.98
N ASN A 245 -8.43 1.15 -3.14
CA ASN A 245 -8.19 -0.01 -2.28
C ASN A 245 -7.44 -1.14 -3.00
N GLN A 246 -6.71 -0.83 -4.07
CA GLN A 246 -5.91 -1.82 -4.78
C GLN A 246 -4.47 -1.35 -4.88
N TRP A 247 -3.53 -2.26 -4.64
CA TRP A 247 -2.10 -1.97 -4.72
C TRP A 247 -1.58 -1.68 -6.13
N GLY A 248 -2.37 -1.90 -7.17
CA GLY A 248 -1.91 -1.79 -8.54
C GLY A 248 -0.83 -2.82 -8.90
N TYR A 249 -0.24 -2.64 -10.07
CA TYR A 249 0.82 -3.52 -10.57
C TYR A 249 2.19 -3.02 -10.13
N ARG A 250 3.01 -3.95 -9.61
CA ARG A 250 4.41 -3.72 -9.26
C ARG A 250 5.29 -3.69 -10.50
N SER A 251 6.48 -3.14 -10.38
CA SER A 251 7.50 -3.25 -11.44
C SER A 251 7.83 -4.72 -11.70
N GLY A 252 7.76 -5.13 -12.94
CA GLY A 252 7.95 -6.51 -13.38
C GLY A 252 6.66 -7.32 -13.48
N GLU A 253 5.52 -6.78 -13.09
CA GLU A 253 4.22 -7.47 -13.23
C GLU A 253 3.56 -7.20 -14.57
N THR A 254 2.86 -8.21 -15.07
CA THR A 254 2.10 -8.15 -16.32
C THR A 254 0.67 -7.70 -16.04
N MET A 255 0.18 -6.79 -16.86
CA MET A 255 -1.17 -6.24 -16.77
C MET A 255 -1.89 -6.37 -18.11
N PRO A 256 -3.21 -6.66 -18.12
CA PRO A 256 -4.01 -6.67 -19.33
C PRO A 256 -4.16 -5.23 -19.84
N VAL A 257 -4.01 -5.07 -21.16
CA VAL A 257 -4.15 -3.79 -21.84
C VAL A 257 -4.74 -3.96 -23.25
N GLN A 258 -5.45 -2.94 -23.71
CA GLN A 258 -5.96 -2.87 -25.06
C GLN A 258 -5.85 -1.44 -25.62
N ALA A 259 -6.05 -1.28 -26.90
CA ALA A 259 -6.04 0.04 -27.52
C ALA A 259 -7.12 0.94 -26.89
N GLY A 260 -6.76 2.17 -26.54
CA GLY A 260 -7.63 3.13 -25.87
C GLY A 260 -7.51 3.14 -24.35
N ASP A 261 -6.81 2.18 -23.76
CA ASP A 261 -6.56 2.20 -22.31
C ASP A 261 -5.61 3.32 -21.90
N THR A 262 -5.76 3.78 -20.66
CA THR A 262 -4.84 4.70 -20.00
C THR A 262 -4.13 3.99 -18.87
N ILE A 263 -2.79 4.03 -18.86
CA ILE A 263 -1.97 3.49 -17.80
C ILE A 263 -1.49 4.65 -16.92
N TYR A 264 -1.79 4.58 -15.63
CA TYR A 264 -1.30 5.52 -14.63
C TYR A 264 -0.13 4.88 -13.88
N VAL A 265 1.01 5.57 -13.78
CA VAL A 265 2.12 5.17 -12.91
C VAL A 265 2.30 6.24 -11.86
N LEU A 266 1.95 5.90 -10.62
CA LEU A 266 2.03 6.80 -9.47
C LEU A 266 3.31 6.54 -8.68
N VAL A 267 3.89 7.59 -8.16
CA VAL A 267 5.09 7.55 -7.31
C VAL A 267 4.84 8.30 -6.01
N GLY A 268 5.23 7.74 -4.89
CA GLY A 268 5.12 8.37 -3.57
C GLY A 268 6.06 7.75 -2.55
N TYR A 269 6.19 8.39 -1.39
CA TYR A 269 7.16 7.99 -0.36
C TYR A 269 6.54 7.18 0.78
N ASP A 270 5.29 7.31 0.98
CA ASP A 270 4.56 6.72 2.08
C ASP A 270 3.48 5.81 1.50
N GLY A 271 2.67 5.20 2.30
CA GLY A 271 1.63 4.30 1.86
C GLY A 271 0.69 4.89 0.80
N TRP A 272 -0.31 4.15 0.49
CA TRP A 272 -1.28 4.43 -0.56
C TRP A 272 -1.84 5.87 -0.58
N SER A 273 -2.10 6.45 0.61
CA SER A 273 -2.71 7.77 0.72
C SER A 273 -1.86 8.89 0.15
N SER A 274 -0.54 8.84 0.28
CA SER A 274 0.37 9.88 -0.20
C SER A 274 0.56 9.84 -1.71
N MET A 275 0.43 8.67 -2.33
CA MET A 275 0.50 8.54 -3.79
C MET A 275 -0.70 9.16 -4.52
N GLN A 276 -1.83 9.33 -3.85
CA GLN A 276 -3.03 9.91 -4.46
C GLN A 276 -3.02 11.44 -4.50
N SER A 277 -2.14 12.07 -3.74
CA SER A 277 -2.04 13.52 -3.63
C SER A 277 -0.96 14.13 -4.50
N GLY A 278 -0.24 13.34 -5.26
CA GLY A 278 0.82 13.76 -6.16
C GLY A 278 0.36 14.22 -7.53
#